data_3bfcfcb10c40c897dfdc0db640acf368
#
_entry.id   3bfcfcb10c40c897dfdc0db640acf368
#
_cell.length_a   1.000
_cell.length_b   1.000
_cell.length_c   1.000
_cell.angle_alpha   90.00
_cell.angle_beta   90.00
_cell.angle_gamma   90.00
#
_symmetry.space_group_name_H-M   'P 1'
#
loop_
_entity.id
_entity.type
_entity.pdbx_description
1 polymer ?
#
loop_
_entity_poly.entity_id
_entity_poly.type
_entity_poly.pdbx_seq_one_letter_code
_entity_poly.pdbx_strand_id
1 'polypeptide(L)'
;MAELPEGVELSSAEVVKPRQSAAAVISRFDGDELQILLCHRVSEVPNFPDFWAFPGGGVSRVDRFTAETNPTWFSAREDRTSLIALLREMVEEIGIAPDGLGGFLSVAKDVRKQVNSGKNEWAKYVEAGDLQIDGFEAILITERTTPPIAPVRFANRFYHISLGESAVAPTLPDGLSEFDEFQWWKPDDLLAAWLSHEVKLPPPQVTLVRDIVERGMQDLAAEPPSGYHIIEFAPGVELVAIPTITIPPATHTDCYVIGYAGGPRIIVDPAAKSTEALEILQAKVAEVQASGSEIIATVFTHKHPDHIGDLSAISKIYQAPIFASRETLSVIPQCDTDRILFEGDEIDLGEEKWTVWETPGHCPGHICLVGRAGIVSGDNAVVFGTILVPSADGDMNEYLSGLERLRDLNPRLLFPGHGPMVANPTRLLNNYLNHRKARHSRVLKAVSYTHLTLPTNREV
;
A
#
# COMPACT_ATOMS: atom_id res chain seq x y z
N MET A 1 29.78 3.98 -0.49
CA MET A 1 28.73 4.90 -0.02
C MET A 1 28.68 6.03 -1.03
N ALA A 2 27.54 6.22 -1.70
CA ALA A 2 27.35 7.50 -2.40
C ALA A 2 27.53 8.59 -1.33
N GLU A 3 28.43 9.54 -1.56
CA GLU A 3 28.65 10.63 -0.62
C GLU A 3 27.33 11.38 -0.48
N LEU A 4 26.75 11.32 0.73
CA LEU A 4 25.60 12.15 1.05
C LEU A 4 26.01 13.61 0.86
N PRO A 5 25.13 14.47 0.32
CA PRO A 5 25.40 15.89 0.23
C PRO A 5 25.79 16.43 1.61
N GLU A 6 26.77 17.35 1.65
CA GLU A 6 27.23 18.00 2.88
C GLU A 6 26.04 18.55 3.66
N GLY A 7 25.89 18.14 4.92
CA GLY A 7 24.76 18.55 5.80
C GLY A 7 23.53 17.63 5.81
N VAL A 8 23.53 16.50 5.09
CA VAL A 8 22.49 15.48 5.22
C VAL A 8 22.94 14.46 6.26
N GLU A 9 22.40 14.57 7.47
CA GLU A 9 22.53 13.52 8.49
C GLU A 9 21.46 12.44 8.24
N LEU A 10 21.90 11.18 8.19
CA LEU A 10 20.98 10.04 8.28
C LEU A 10 20.44 9.96 9.71
N SER A 11 19.36 10.68 9.98
CA SER A 11 18.64 10.50 11.24
C SER A 11 17.88 9.17 11.18
N SER A 12 17.85 8.43 12.28
CA SER A 12 16.96 7.27 12.42
C SER A 12 15.51 7.78 12.38
N ALA A 13 14.85 7.67 11.24
CA ALA A 13 13.42 7.90 11.15
C ALA A 13 12.72 6.84 12.01
N GLU A 14 11.76 7.24 12.85
CA GLU A 14 10.99 6.30 13.66
C GLU A 14 9.77 5.80 12.89
N VAL A 15 9.52 4.50 13.03
CA VAL A 15 8.29 3.88 12.49
C VAL A 15 7.07 4.45 13.20
N VAL A 16 6.13 4.98 12.44
CA VAL A 16 4.90 5.59 12.96
C VAL A 16 4.04 4.56 13.71
N LYS A 17 3.55 4.90 14.91
CA LYS A 17 2.65 4.02 15.67
C LYS A 17 1.29 3.90 14.97
N PRO A 18 0.73 2.67 14.85
CA PRO A 18 -0.58 2.48 14.25
C PRO A 18 -1.69 3.16 15.06
N ARG A 19 -2.67 3.75 14.36
CA ARG A 19 -3.92 4.26 14.91
C ARG A 19 -4.98 3.18 14.82
N GLN A 20 -5.91 3.16 15.75
CA GLN A 20 -7.04 2.23 15.67
C GLN A 20 -7.99 2.62 14.52
N SER A 21 -8.50 1.61 13.82
CA SER A 21 -9.54 1.73 12.81
C SER A 21 -10.45 0.51 12.83
N ALA A 22 -11.62 0.62 12.22
CA ALA A 22 -12.58 -0.44 12.10
C ALA A 22 -13.18 -0.48 10.69
N ALA A 23 -13.41 -1.68 10.18
CA ALA A 23 -14.05 -1.90 8.88
C ALA A 23 -15.17 -2.95 9.00
N ALA A 24 -16.25 -2.73 8.27
CA ALA A 24 -17.44 -3.60 8.27
C ALA A 24 -17.38 -4.58 7.10
N VAL A 25 -17.24 -5.86 7.39
CA VAL A 25 -17.46 -6.95 6.42
C VAL A 25 -18.94 -7.31 6.47
N ILE A 26 -19.73 -6.58 5.69
CA ILE A 26 -21.17 -6.75 5.65
C ILE A 26 -21.50 -7.90 4.71
N SER A 27 -22.30 -8.84 5.19
CA SER A 27 -22.74 -9.97 4.38
C SER A 27 -24.27 -10.06 4.29
N ARG A 28 -24.72 -10.72 3.23
CA ARG A 28 -26.10 -11.17 3.04
C ARG A 28 -26.10 -12.52 2.35
N PHE A 29 -27.27 -13.16 2.29
CA PHE A 29 -27.49 -14.32 1.46
C PHE A 29 -28.39 -13.96 0.27
N ASP A 30 -28.03 -14.43 -0.91
CA ASP A 30 -28.86 -14.42 -2.12
C ASP A 30 -29.17 -15.87 -2.47
N GLY A 31 -30.33 -16.35 -2.05
CA GLY A 31 -30.59 -17.79 -1.92
C GLY A 31 -29.65 -18.42 -0.91
N ASP A 32 -28.89 -19.43 -1.34
CA ASP A 32 -27.89 -20.13 -0.50
C ASP A 32 -26.47 -19.53 -0.64
N GLU A 33 -26.29 -18.47 -1.45
CA GLU A 33 -24.98 -17.91 -1.76
C GLU A 33 -24.64 -16.74 -0.85
N LEU A 34 -23.50 -16.83 -0.16
CA LEU A 34 -22.95 -15.74 0.63
C LEU A 34 -22.45 -14.63 -0.30
N GLN A 35 -22.88 -13.41 -0.03
CA GLN A 35 -22.35 -12.20 -0.67
C GLN A 35 -21.79 -11.26 0.37
N ILE A 36 -20.69 -10.57 0.05
CA ILE A 36 -20.06 -9.52 0.86
C ILE A 36 -20.12 -8.18 0.13
N LEU A 37 -20.32 -7.10 0.87
CA LEU A 37 -20.39 -5.74 0.33
C LEU A 37 -19.01 -5.13 0.24
N LEU A 38 -18.63 -4.64 -0.95
CA LEU A 38 -17.50 -3.73 -1.11
C LEU A 38 -17.93 -2.42 -1.77
N CYS A 39 -17.19 -1.36 -1.47
CA CYS A 39 -17.39 -0.02 -2.00
C CYS A 39 -16.19 0.37 -2.86
N HIS A 40 -16.42 0.96 -4.05
CA HIS A 40 -15.36 1.45 -4.92
C HIS A 40 -14.95 2.86 -4.49
N ARG A 41 -13.65 3.06 -4.30
CA ARG A 41 -13.06 4.34 -3.86
C ARG A 41 -12.85 5.25 -5.06
N VAL A 42 -13.28 6.51 -4.93
CA VAL A 42 -13.10 7.51 -6.00
C VAL A 42 -11.61 7.76 -6.29
N SER A 43 -11.31 8.25 -7.49
CA SER A 43 -9.93 8.52 -7.94
C SER A 43 -9.23 9.68 -7.20
N GLU A 44 -9.99 10.53 -6.51
CA GLU A 44 -9.51 11.71 -5.81
C GLU A 44 -8.99 11.44 -4.40
N VAL A 45 -9.35 10.33 -3.79
CA VAL A 45 -8.89 9.99 -2.43
C VAL A 45 -7.37 9.78 -2.39
N PRO A 46 -6.73 10.20 -1.28
CA PRO A 46 -5.27 10.11 -1.17
C PRO A 46 -4.76 8.68 -1.03
N ASN A 47 -5.56 7.79 -0.41
CA ASN A 47 -5.17 6.42 -0.12
C ASN A 47 -6.01 5.46 -0.95
N PHE A 48 -5.36 4.55 -1.68
CA PHE A 48 -6.01 3.53 -2.49
C PHE A 48 -7.11 4.07 -3.43
N PRO A 49 -6.84 5.10 -4.28
CA PRO A 49 -7.79 5.52 -5.31
C PRO A 49 -8.08 4.38 -6.29
N ASP A 50 -9.32 4.29 -6.76
CA ASP A 50 -9.81 3.25 -7.68
C ASP A 50 -9.65 1.81 -7.14
N PHE A 51 -9.71 1.62 -5.84
CA PHE A 51 -9.71 0.32 -5.16
C PHE A 51 -11.10 0.00 -4.62
N TRP A 52 -11.45 -1.27 -4.63
CA TRP A 52 -12.59 -1.77 -3.87
C TRP A 52 -12.19 -1.99 -2.41
N ALA A 53 -13.03 -1.55 -1.48
CA ALA A 53 -12.73 -1.63 -0.07
C ALA A 53 -13.99 -1.90 0.77
N PHE A 54 -13.81 -2.55 1.91
CA PHE A 54 -14.85 -2.62 2.93
C PHE A 54 -15.08 -1.22 3.51
N PRO A 55 -16.34 -0.82 3.78
CA PRO A 55 -16.63 0.44 4.44
C PRO A 55 -16.01 0.47 5.84
N GLY A 56 -15.49 1.63 6.23
CA GLY A 56 -14.86 1.79 7.53
C GLY A 56 -13.81 2.88 7.57
N GLY A 57 -13.39 3.23 8.79
CA GLY A 57 -12.45 4.32 8.99
C GLY A 57 -11.76 4.33 10.34
N GLY A 58 -11.03 5.42 10.58
CA GLY A 58 -10.23 5.60 11.80
C GLY A 58 -11.06 5.93 13.02
N VAL A 59 -10.67 5.38 14.19
CA VAL A 59 -11.26 5.78 15.47
C VAL A 59 -10.88 7.24 15.76
N SER A 60 -11.88 8.08 15.84
CA SER A 60 -11.77 9.53 16.01
C SER A 60 -12.01 9.98 17.47
N ARG A 61 -11.88 11.29 17.71
CA ARG A 61 -12.20 11.86 19.03
C ARG A 61 -13.70 11.79 19.33
N VAL A 62 -14.56 11.92 18.31
CA VAL A 62 -16.01 11.87 18.51
C VAL A 62 -16.47 10.47 18.91
N ASP A 63 -15.80 9.41 18.43
CA ASP A 63 -16.14 8.03 18.83
C ASP A 63 -15.81 7.79 20.29
N ARG A 64 -14.69 8.33 20.80
CA ARG A 64 -14.33 8.28 22.22
C ARG A 64 -15.33 9.06 23.08
N PHE A 65 -15.70 10.28 22.64
CA PHE A 65 -16.72 11.07 23.32
C PHE A 65 -18.07 10.35 23.36
N THR A 66 -18.49 9.76 22.23
CA THR A 66 -19.71 8.94 22.18
C THR A 66 -19.65 7.75 23.14
N ALA A 67 -18.47 7.12 23.27
CA ALA A 67 -18.29 6.06 24.26
C ALA A 67 -18.45 6.57 25.70
N GLU A 68 -17.93 7.73 26.03
CA GLU A 68 -18.03 8.34 27.36
C GLU A 68 -19.47 8.72 27.70
N THR A 69 -20.20 9.31 26.76
CA THR A 69 -21.58 9.78 26.95
C THR A 69 -22.63 8.67 26.91
N ASN A 70 -22.29 7.49 26.34
CA ASN A 70 -23.17 6.32 26.27
C ASN A 70 -22.56 5.12 27.00
N PRO A 71 -22.44 5.13 28.34
CA PRO A 71 -21.66 4.15 29.09
C PRO A 71 -22.14 2.70 28.97
N THR A 72 -23.38 2.47 28.58
CA THR A 72 -23.96 1.14 28.38
C THR A 72 -23.62 0.52 27.03
N TRP A 73 -23.32 1.34 26.02
CA TRP A 73 -23.04 0.85 24.69
C TRP A 73 -21.74 0.00 24.67
N PHE A 74 -21.87 -1.26 24.33
CA PHE A 74 -20.75 -2.22 24.29
C PHE A 74 -19.89 -2.25 25.57
N SER A 75 -20.52 -2.05 26.73
CA SER A 75 -19.82 -1.88 28.04
C SER A 75 -18.93 -3.06 28.42
N ALA A 76 -19.25 -4.28 27.97
CA ALA A 76 -18.46 -5.49 28.21
C ALA A 76 -17.36 -5.73 27.20
N ARG A 77 -17.20 -4.86 26.20
CA ARG A 77 -16.26 -5.02 25.07
C ARG A 77 -15.03 -4.12 25.25
N GLU A 78 -13.84 -4.71 25.15
CA GLU A 78 -12.56 -3.96 25.15
C GLU A 78 -12.39 -3.10 23.87
N ASP A 79 -12.97 -3.54 22.75
CA ASP A 79 -12.94 -2.87 21.45
C ASP A 79 -14.10 -1.86 21.24
N ARG A 80 -14.75 -1.46 22.31
CA ARG A 80 -15.92 -0.58 22.36
C ARG A 80 -15.83 0.65 21.45
N THR A 81 -14.70 1.37 21.48
CA THR A 81 -14.50 2.57 20.67
C THR A 81 -14.42 2.25 19.18
N SER A 82 -13.86 1.08 18.83
CA SER A 82 -13.83 0.61 17.44
C SER A 82 -15.22 0.26 16.92
N LEU A 83 -16.08 -0.32 17.77
CA LEU A 83 -17.48 -0.60 17.41
C LEU A 83 -18.30 0.67 17.21
N ILE A 84 -18.07 1.70 18.01
CA ILE A 84 -18.70 3.02 17.83
C ILE A 84 -18.23 3.69 16.54
N ALA A 85 -16.92 3.63 16.23
CA ALA A 85 -16.41 4.11 14.97
C ALA A 85 -17.03 3.34 13.79
N LEU A 86 -17.15 2.02 13.89
CA LEU A 86 -17.79 1.18 12.89
C LEU A 86 -19.24 1.62 12.61
N LEU A 87 -20.05 1.84 13.66
CA LEU A 87 -21.43 2.34 13.51
C LEU A 87 -21.47 3.70 12.80
N ARG A 88 -20.58 4.62 13.17
CA ARG A 88 -20.49 5.93 12.53
C ARG A 88 -20.18 5.79 11.05
N GLU A 89 -19.16 5.03 10.68
CA GLU A 89 -18.76 4.80 9.28
C GLU A 89 -19.88 4.12 8.48
N MET A 90 -20.62 3.16 9.08
CA MET A 90 -21.79 2.56 8.42
C MET A 90 -22.86 3.60 8.08
N VAL A 91 -23.14 4.52 9.00
CA VAL A 91 -24.10 5.61 8.77
C VAL A 91 -23.56 6.59 7.74
N GLU A 92 -22.33 7.04 7.90
CA GLU A 92 -21.67 8.07 7.05
C GLU A 92 -21.45 7.58 5.62
N GLU A 93 -20.93 6.37 5.43
CA GLU A 93 -20.49 5.88 4.13
C GLU A 93 -21.56 5.14 3.34
N ILE A 94 -22.36 4.29 4.01
CA ILE A 94 -23.33 3.42 3.32
C ILE A 94 -24.78 3.64 3.73
N GLY A 95 -25.05 4.49 4.72
CA GLY A 95 -26.40 4.85 5.14
C GLY A 95 -27.19 3.71 5.77
N ILE A 96 -26.54 2.81 6.48
CA ILE A 96 -27.15 1.68 7.20
C ILE A 96 -26.91 1.87 8.69
N ALA A 97 -27.96 1.69 9.48
CA ALA A 97 -27.91 1.70 10.95
C ALA A 97 -28.68 0.50 11.54
N PRO A 98 -28.33 0.04 12.77
CA PRO A 98 -29.15 -0.91 13.51
C PRO A 98 -30.53 -0.34 13.81
N ASP A 99 -31.55 -1.20 13.87
CA ASP A 99 -32.94 -0.83 14.15
C ASP A 99 -33.34 -0.99 15.62
N GLY A 100 -32.44 -1.48 16.47
CA GLY A 100 -32.70 -1.77 17.88
C GLY A 100 -33.48 -3.05 18.14
N LEU A 101 -33.73 -3.86 17.11
CA LEU A 101 -34.46 -5.11 17.18
C LEU A 101 -33.65 -6.31 16.67
N GLY A 102 -32.37 -6.08 16.40
CA GLY A 102 -31.46 -7.07 15.80
C GLY A 102 -31.42 -7.05 14.27
N GLY A 103 -32.14 -6.12 13.66
CA GLY A 103 -32.12 -5.85 12.21
C GLY A 103 -31.45 -4.52 11.87
N PHE A 104 -31.69 -4.05 10.65
CA PHE A 104 -31.09 -2.83 10.10
C PHE A 104 -32.12 -1.97 9.38
N LEU A 105 -31.87 -0.67 9.36
CA LEU A 105 -32.68 0.31 8.64
C LEU A 105 -31.81 1.19 7.75
N SER A 106 -32.42 1.76 6.72
CA SER A 106 -31.79 2.80 5.90
C SER A 106 -31.90 4.14 6.61
N VAL A 107 -30.76 4.82 6.77
CA VAL A 107 -30.70 6.17 7.33
C VAL A 107 -31.23 7.16 6.31
N ALA A 108 -32.18 8.03 6.73
CA ALA A 108 -32.75 9.05 5.87
C ALA A 108 -31.67 9.99 5.32
N LYS A 109 -31.80 10.39 4.04
CA LYS A 109 -30.78 11.17 3.34
C LYS A 109 -30.44 12.51 3.99
N ASP A 110 -31.43 13.19 4.55
CA ASP A 110 -31.28 14.46 5.26
C ASP A 110 -30.51 14.27 6.57
N VAL A 111 -30.79 13.23 7.32
CA VAL A 111 -30.06 12.84 8.54
C VAL A 111 -28.61 12.52 8.20
N ARG A 112 -28.37 11.70 7.18
CA ARG A 112 -27.02 11.34 6.74
C ARG A 112 -26.23 12.56 6.25
N LYS A 113 -26.89 13.45 5.50
CA LYS A 113 -26.30 14.73 5.07
C LYS A 113 -25.90 15.59 6.28
N GLN A 114 -26.72 15.62 7.30
CA GLN A 114 -26.42 16.32 8.54
C GLN A 114 -25.21 15.69 9.24
N VAL A 115 -25.20 14.37 9.46
CA VAL A 115 -24.09 13.65 10.09
C VAL A 115 -22.78 13.93 9.37
N ASN A 116 -22.78 13.93 8.03
CA ASN A 116 -21.60 14.19 7.21
C ASN A 116 -21.20 15.68 7.13
N SER A 117 -22.01 16.61 7.64
CA SER A 117 -21.75 18.05 7.51
C SER A 117 -20.69 18.57 8.49
N GLY A 118 -20.34 17.82 9.53
CA GLY A 118 -19.35 18.26 10.50
C GLY A 118 -19.02 17.25 11.59
N LYS A 119 -17.84 17.39 12.18
CA LYS A 119 -17.28 16.43 13.14
C LYS A 119 -18.12 16.19 14.40
N ASN A 120 -19.01 17.12 14.78
CA ASN A 120 -19.83 17.00 15.97
C ASN A 120 -21.27 16.53 15.66
N GLU A 121 -21.65 16.44 14.40
CA GLU A 121 -23.02 16.10 14.02
C GLU A 121 -23.36 14.64 14.34
N TRP A 122 -22.37 13.73 14.27
CA TRP A 122 -22.52 12.38 14.75
C TRP A 122 -22.95 12.33 16.23
N ALA A 123 -22.26 13.07 17.11
CA ALA A 123 -22.61 13.08 18.53
C ALA A 123 -24.04 13.61 18.76
N LYS A 124 -24.47 14.61 18.04
CA LYS A 124 -25.84 15.15 18.11
C LYS A 124 -26.87 14.11 17.63
N TYR A 125 -26.57 13.39 16.56
CA TYR A 125 -27.43 12.31 16.07
C TYR A 125 -27.62 11.22 17.12
N VAL A 126 -26.53 10.82 17.80
CA VAL A 126 -26.59 9.85 18.89
C VAL A 126 -27.36 10.41 20.10
N GLU A 127 -27.12 11.67 20.49
CA GLU A 127 -27.80 12.34 21.61
C GLU A 127 -29.31 12.51 21.37
N ALA A 128 -29.73 12.66 20.12
CA ALA A 128 -31.16 12.71 19.77
C ALA A 128 -31.91 11.38 20.02
N GLY A 129 -31.15 10.27 20.21
CA GLY A 129 -31.71 8.94 20.46
C GLY A 129 -32.23 8.24 19.21
N ASP A 130 -31.87 8.76 18.03
CA ASP A 130 -32.31 8.20 16.74
C ASP A 130 -31.56 6.91 16.37
N LEU A 131 -30.41 6.67 16.99
CA LEU A 131 -29.63 5.44 16.81
C LEU A 131 -29.90 4.45 17.93
N GLN A 132 -30.47 3.30 17.60
CA GLN A 132 -30.74 2.20 18.50
C GLN A 132 -29.78 1.04 18.22
N ILE A 133 -29.08 0.61 19.27
CA ILE A 133 -28.03 -0.45 19.09
C ILE A 133 -28.41 -1.79 19.76
N ASP A 134 -29.59 -1.88 20.38
CA ASP A 134 -30.04 -3.13 21.00
C ASP A 134 -30.12 -4.23 19.92
N GLY A 135 -29.56 -5.39 20.23
CA GLY A 135 -29.49 -6.50 19.28
C GLY A 135 -28.47 -6.35 18.14
N PHE A 136 -27.71 -5.24 18.09
CA PHE A 136 -26.64 -5.11 17.10
C PHE A 136 -25.47 -6.04 17.41
N GLU A 137 -25.16 -6.91 16.47
CA GLU A 137 -24.03 -7.84 16.55
C GLU A 137 -22.98 -7.50 15.50
N ALA A 138 -21.74 -7.33 15.96
CA ALA A 138 -20.56 -7.20 15.14
C ALA A 138 -19.46 -8.12 15.69
N ILE A 139 -19.06 -9.10 14.91
CA ILE A 139 -18.14 -10.16 15.32
C ILE A 139 -16.76 -9.84 14.77
N LEU A 140 -15.75 -9.69 15.62
CA LEU A 140 -14.37 -9.50 15.20
C LEU A 140 -13.88 -10.77 14.49
N ILE A 141 -13.50 -10.64 13.22
CA ILE A 141 -13.00 -11.76 12.40
C ILE A 141 -11.50 -11.69 12.13
N THR A 142 -10.89 -10.51 12.22
CA THR A 142 -9.43 -10.35 12.16
C THR A 142 -8.99 -8.95 12.54
N GLU A 143 -7.71 -8.80 12.89
CA GLU A 143 -7.02 -7.52 13.00
C GLU A 143 -5.81 -7.51 12.06
N ARG A 144 -5.61 -6.42 11.33
CA ARG A 144 -4.51 -6.23 10.37
C ARG A 144 -3.81 -4.90 10.63
N THR A 145 -2.50 -4.92 10.73
CA THR A 145 -1.70 -3.71 10.95
C THR A 145 -1.01 -3.27 9.67
N THR A 146 -1.14 -2.00 9.32
CA THR A 146 -0.45 -1.39 8.17
C THR A 146 1.06 -1.59 8.30
N PRO A 147 1.77 -1.95 7.21
CA PRO A 147 3.22 -2.16 7.21
C PRO A 147 4.01 -0.94 7.70
N PRO A 148 5.25 -1.14 8.21
CA PRO A 148 6.07 -0.05 8.76
C PRO A 148 6.52 0.98 7.73
N ILE A 149 6.51 0.67 6.46
CA ILE A 149 6.83 1.57 5.33
C ILE A 149 5.83 2.71 5.13
N ALA A 150 4.61 2.56 5.66
CA ALA A 150 3.56 3.55 5.45
C ALA A 150 3.68 4.72 6.44
N PRO A 151 3.54 5.99 5.97
CA PRO A 151 3.63 7.18 6.80
C PRO A 151 2.42 7.38 7.71
N VAL A 152 1.30 6.73 7.38
CA VAL A 152 0.11 6.64 8.23
C VAL A 152 -0.23 5.17 8.38
N ARG A 153 -0.31 4.71 9.62
CA ARG A 153 -0.53 3.30 9.92
C ARG A 153 -1.78 3.13 10.75
N PHE A 154 -2.46 2.01 10.51
CA PHE A 154 -3.67 1.62 11.23
C PHE A 154 -3.52 0.19 11.76
N ALA A 155 -4.02 -0.05 12.98
CA ALA A 155 -4.40 -1.35 13.47
C ALA A 155 -5.90 -1.48 13.16
N ASN A 156 -6.22 -2.10 12.05
CA ASN A 156 -7.57 -2.18 11.51
C ASN A 156 -8.25 -3.46 11.96
N ARG A 157 -9.38 -3.31 12.64
CA ARG A 157 -10.25 -4.41 13.07
C ARG A 157 -11.35 -4.61 12.05
N PHE A 158 -11.47 -5.83 11.55
CA PHE A 158 -12.53 -6.21 10.62
C PHE A 158 -13.63 -6.93 11.39
N TYR A 159 -14.85 -6.40 11.28
CA TYR A 159 -16.00 -6.96 11.94
C TYR A 159 -16.99 -7.50 10.92
N HIS A 160 -17.39 -8.75 11.08
CA HIS A 160 -18.47 -9.33 10.32
C HIS A 160 -19.82 -8.84 10.87
N ILE A 161 -20.67 -8.38 9.95
CA ILE A 161 -22.04 -7.94 10.20
C ILE A 161 -22.94 -8.65 9.18
N SER A 162 -23.84 -9.49 9.66
CA SER A 162 -24.84 -10.15 8.81
C SER A 162 -26.11 -9.31 8.72
N LEU A 163 -26.51 -8.96 7.50
CA LEU A 163 -27.82 -8.32 7.29
C LEU A 163 -28.98 -9.32 7.38
N GLY A 164 -28.69 -10.62 7.40
CA GLY A 164 -29.72 -11.66 7.41
C GLY A 164 -30.66 -11.56 6.20
N GLU A 165 -31.96 -11.58 6.46
CA GLU A 165 -33.02 -11.40 5.46
C GLU A 165 -33.42 -9.92 5.30
N SER A 166 -32.66 -8.99 5.87
CA SER A 166 -32.99 -7.56 5.82
C SER A 166 -32.95 -7.06 4.37
N ALA A 167 -34.01 -6.40 3.94
CA ALA A 167 -34.12 -5.78 2.62
C ALA A 167 -33.38 -4.42 2.53
N VAL A 168 -32.58 -4.07 3.54
CA VAL A 168 -31.85 -2.80 3.56
C VAL A 168 -30.74 -2.80 2.52
N ALA A 169 -30.78 -1.82 1.62
CA ALA A 169 -29.74 -1.61 0.63
C ALA A 169 -28.83 -0.44 1.03
N PRO A 170 -27.51 -0.58 0.84
CA PRO A 170 -26.60 0.53 1.00
C PRO A 170 -26.93 1.64 0.00
N THR A 171 -26.66 2.87 0.39
CA THR A 171 -26.83 4.04 -0.47
C THR A 171 -25.60 4.93 -0.40
N LEU A 172 -25.20 5.53 -1.52
CA LEU A 172 -24.13 6.53 -1.52
C LEU A 172 -24.60 7.85 -0.92
N PRO A 173 -23.73 8.63 -0.23
CA PRO A 173 -24.07 9.96 0.24
C PRO A 173 -24.27 10.93 -0.93
N ASP A 174 -25.13 11.92 -0.73
CA ASP A 174 -25.26 13.02 -1.69
C ASP A 174 -24.03 13.94 -1.55
N GLY A 175 -23.32 14.22 -2.65
CA GLY A 175 -22.17 15.11 -2.70
C GLY A 175 -20.81 14.40 -2.67
N LEU A 176 -19.81 15.02 -2.01
CA LEU A 176 -18.46 14.46 -1.92
C LEU A 176 -18.47 13.21 -1.02
N SER A 177 -18.07 12.09 -1.58
CA SER A 177 -17.94 10.80 -0.91
C SER A 177 -16.56 10.20 -1.19
N GLU A 178 -16.10 9.35 -0.31
CA GLU A 178 -14.92 8.52 -0.59
C GLU A 178 -15.23 7.39 -1.57
N PHE A 179 -16.53 7.07 -1.73
CA PHE A 179 -17.02 6.00 -2.60
C PHE A 179 -17.98 6.52 -3.65
N ASP A 180 -17.92 5.96 -4.86
CA ASP A 180 -18.79 6.26 -5.99
C ASP A 180 -19.66 5.09 -6.45
N GLU A 181 -19.32 3.88 -5.99
CA GLU A 181 -20.05 2.65 -6.31
C GLU A 181 -19.99 1.66 -5.14
N PHE A 182 -20.96 0.77 -5.05
CA PHE A 182 -20.91 -0.41 -4.19
C PHE A 182 -21.43 -1.63 -4.94
N GLN A 183 -20.87 -2.80 -4.59
CA GLN A 183 -21.25 -4.06 -5.21
C GLN A 183 -21.26 -5.19 -4.16
N TRP A 184 -22.22 -6.10 -4.35
CA TRP A 184 -22.27 -7.35 -3.63
C TRP A 184 -21.48 -8.40 -4.41
N TRP A 185 -20.49 -8.98 -3.77
CA TRP A 185 -19.60 -9.97 -4.37
C TRP A 185 -19.73 -11.31 -3.67
N LYS A 186 -19.77 -12.40 -4.44
CA LYS A 186 -19.39 -13.70 -3.90
C LYS A 186 -17.89 -13.66 -3.61
N PRO A 187 -17.42 -14.17 -2.45
CA PRO A 187 -15.98 -14.11 -2.12
C PRO A 187 -15.08 -14.74 -3.20
N ASP A 188 -15.49 -15.87 -3.77
CA ASP A 188 -14.76 -16.56 -4.84
C ASP A 188 -14.67 -15.71 -6.12
N ASP A 189 -15.78 -15.06 -6.54
CA ASP A 189 -15.82 -14.21 -7.73
C ASP A 189 -14.93 -12.96 -7.53
N LEU A 190 -14.96 -12.37 -6.32
CA LEU A 190 -14.11 -11.24 -5.98
C LEU A 190 -12.63 -11.62 -6.03
N LEU A 191 -12.27 -12.77 -5.48
CA LEU A 191 -10.90 -13.28 -5.50
C LEU A 191 -10.45 -13.57 -6.94
N ALA A 192 -11.32 -14.17 -7.78
CA ALA A 192 -11.06 -14.42 -9.20
C ALA A 192 -10.86 -13.11 -9.99
N ALA A 193 -11.70 -12.09 -9.76
CA ALA A 193 -11.57 -10.78 -10.37
C ALA A 193 -10.27 -10.05 -9.94
N TRP A 194 -9.84 -10.24 -8.70
CA TRP A 194 -8.56 -9.71 -8.24
C TRP A 194 -7.39 -10.46 -8.89
N LEU A 195 -7.41 -11.80 -8.93
CA LEU A 195 -6.38 -12.63 -9.59
C LEU A 195 -6.25 -12.33 -11.09
N SER A 196 -7.36 -12.01 -11.75
CA SER A 196 -7.38 -11.62 -13.18
C SER A 196 -6.99 -10.15 -13.41
N HIS A 197 -6.66 -9.39 -12.36
CA HIS A 197 -6.40 -7.95 -12.37
C HIS A 197 -7.59 -7.07 -12.81
N GLU A 198 -8.82 -7.55 -12.75
CA GLU A 198 -10.00 -6.73 -13.05
C GLU A 198 -10.27 -5.70 -11.95
N VAL A 199 -10.13 -6.11 -10.69
CA VAL A 199 -10.28 -5.22 -9.52
C VAL A 199 -8.97 -5.00 -8.79
N LYS A 200 -8.90 -3.94 -7.99
CA LYS A 200 -7.80 -3.65 -7.06
C LYS A 200 -8.35 -3.75 -5.63
N LEU A 201 -7.64 -4.46 -4.76
CA LEU A 201 -7.97 -4.59 -3.34
C LEU A 201 -6.77 -4.20 -2.47
N PRO A 202 -6.95 -3.51 -1.34
CA PRO A 202 -5.88 -3.31 -0.37
C PRO A 202 -5.38 -4.66 0.19
N PRO A 203 -4.07 -4.84 0.44
CA PRO A 203 -3.49 -6.12 0.88
C PRO A 203 -4.21 -6.79 2.07
N PRO A 204 -4.59 -6.07 3.15
CA PRO A 204 -5.29 -6.70 4.26
C PRO A 204 -6.67 -7.26 3.88
N GLN A 205 -7.28 -6.73 2.82
CA GLN A 205 -8.57 -7.20 2.33
C GLN A 205 -8.41 -8.39 1.39
N VAL A 206 -7.34 -8.44 0.59
CA VAL A 206 -7.00 -9.62 -0.23
C VAL A 206 -6.84 -10.85 0.67
N THR A 207 -6.02 -10.74 1.72
CA THR A 207 -5.82 -11.86 2.64
C THR A 207 -7.11 -12.24 3.38
N LEU A 208 -7.94 -11.26 3.75
CA LEU A 208 -9.22 -11.53 4.39
C LEU A 208 -10.20 -12.24 3.44
N VAL A 209 -10.27 -11.83 2.17
CA VAL A 209 -11.13 -12.51 1.18
C VAL A 209 -10.65 -13.95 0.94
N ARG A 210 -9.33 -14.19 0.87
CA ARG A 210 -8.80 -15.56 0.83
C ARG A 210 -9.21 -16.38 2.05
N ASP A 211 -9.04 -15.82 3.24
CA ASP A 211 -9.45 -16.48 4.49
C ASP A 211 -10.97 -16.81 4.49
N ILE A 212 -11.82 -15.92 3.95
CA ILE A 212 -13.27 -16.16 3.83
C ILE A 212 -13.55 -17.31 2.84
N VAL A 213 -12.86 -17.35 1.70
CA VAL A 213 -13.01 -18.42 0.70
C VAL A 213 -12.55 -19.77 1.26
N GLU A 214 -11.42 -19.80 1.94
CA GLU A 214 -10.80 -21.05 2.42
C GLU A 214 -11.46 -21.62 3.69
N ARG A 215 -11.88 -20.77 4.62
CA ARG A 215 -12.34 -21.16 5.95
C ARG A 215 -13.83 -20.90 6.19
N GLY A 216 -14.40 -19.95 5.45
CA GLY A 216 -15.75 -19.46 5.69
C GLY A 216 -15.86 -18.48 6.87
N MET A 217 -16.93 -17.72 6.89
CA MET A 217 -17.14 -16.63 7.84
C MET A 217 -17.29 -17.11 9.29
N GLN A 218 -17.90 -18.28 9.50
CA GLN A 218 -18.14 -18.83 10.83
C GLN A 218 -16.85 -19.27 11.53
N ASP A 219 -15.94 -19.93 10.79
CA ASP A 219 -14.65 -20.38 11.32
C ASP A 219 -13.74 -19.20 11.63
N LEU A 220 -13.78 -18.15 10.80
CA LEU A 220 -13.05 -16.91 11.06
C LEU A 220 -13.54 -16.20 12.32
N ALA A 221 -14.85 -16.20 12.55
CA ALA A 221 -15.46 -15.64 13.75
C ALA A 221 -15.11 -16.45 15.03
N ALA A 222 -15.01 -17.77 14.91
CA ALA A 222 -14.65 -18.65 16.01
C ALA A 222 -13.15 -18.58 16.36
N GLU A 223 -12.29 -18.48 15.36
CA GLU A 223 -10.84 -18.44 15.49
C GLU A 223 -10.24 -17.40 14.56
N PRO A 224 -10.25 -16.11 14.94
CA PRO A 224 -9.66 -15.04 14.14
C PRO A 224 -8.16 -15.29 13.84
N PRO A 225 -7.73 -15.17 12.59
CA PRO A 225 -6.32 -15.35 12.26
C PRO A 225 -5.47 -14.26 12.94
N SER A 226 -4.35 -14.69 13.52
CA SER A 226 -3.37 -13.82 14.18
C SER A 226 -2.00 -13.99 13.54
N GLY A 227 -1.15 -12.99 13.66
CA GLY A 227 0.24 -13.04 13.19
C GLY A 227 0.51 -12.22 11.94
N TYR A 228 1.59 -12.59 11.25
CA TYR A 228 2.04 -11.91 10.04
C TYR A 228 1.10 -12.17 8.86
N HIS A 229 0.84 -11.14 8.08
CA HIS A 229 0.03 -11.24 6.88
C HIS A 229 0.86 -10.83 5.66
N ILE A 230 0.69 -11.60 4.58
CA ILE A 230 1.32 -11.29 3.29
C ILE A 230 0.86 -9.91 2.84
N ILE A 231 1.81 -9.07 2.39
CA ILE A 231 1.54 -7.76 1.82
C ILE A 231 1.60 -7.92 0.30
N GLU A 232 0.46 -8.13 -0.33
CA GLU A 232 0.35 -8.35 -1.77
C GLU A 232 -0.59 -7.31 -2.36
N PHE A 233 -0.03 -6.33 -3.09
CA PHE A 233 -0.81 -5.24 -3.70
C PHE A 233 -1.37 -5.60 -5.08
N ALA A 234 -0.77 -6.56 -5.73
CA ALA A 234 -1.23 -7.14 -6.99
C ALA A 234 -0.86 -8.62 -7.02
N PRO A 235 -1.63 -9.45 -7.76
CA PRO A 235 -1.35 -10.87 -7.87
C PRO A 235 0.12 -11.14 -8.25
N GLY A 236 0.76 -12.01 -7.49
CA GLY A 236 2.15 -12.39 -7.72
C GLY A 236 3.20 -11.33 -7.41
N VAL A 237 2.86 -10.23 -6.71
CA VAL A 237 3.81 -9.20 -6.25
C VAL A 237 3.67 -9.02 -4.74
N GLU A 238 4.50 -9.72 -4.00
CA GLU A 238 4.54 -9.64 -2.54
C GLU A 238 5.63 -8.67 -2.08
N LEU A 239 5.31 -7.82 -1.10
CA LEU A 239 6.24 -6.87 -0.51
C LEU A 239 6.75 -7.38 0.83
N VAL A 240 8.06 -7.27 1.04
CA VAL A 240 8.75 -7.53 2.30
C VAL A 240 9.45 -6.25 2.74
N ALA A 241 8.97 -5.65 3.82
CA ALA A 241 9.58 -4.42 4.36
C ALA A 241 10.87 -4.75 5.11
N ILE A 242 12.00 -4.50 4.51
CA ILE A 242 13.33 -4.78 5.09
C ILE A 242 13.86 -3.53 5.79
N PRO A 243 14.13 -3.56 7.10
CA PRO A 243 14.73 -2.43 7.82
C PRO A 243 16.12 -2.11 7.27
N THR A 244 16.33 -0.87 6.80
CA THR A 244 17.58 -0.42 6.20
C THR A 244 17.97 0.97 6.67
N ILE A 245 19.27 1.28 6.56
CA ILE A 245 19.77 2.63 6.74
C ILE A 245 19.68 3.30 5.38
N THR A 246 18.65 4.11 5.20
CA THR A 246 18.35 4.82 3.95
C THR A 246 18.02 6.29 4.21
N ILE A 247 17.71 7.06 3.17
CA ILE A 247 17.42 8.50 3.26
C ILE A 247 16.06 8.75 3.91
N PRO A 248 15.96 9.51 5.00
CA PRO A 248 14.68 9.87 5.61
C PRO A 248 13.73 10.57 4.59
N PRO A 249 12.41 10.37 4.70
CA PRO A 249 11.68 9.72 5.80
C PRO A 249 11.57 8.20 5.71
N ALA A 250 12.20 7.54 4.74
CA ALA A 250 12.18 6.09 4.63
C ALA A 250 12.94 5.44 5.79
N THR A 251 12.47 4.27 6.22
CA THR A 251 13.04 3.45 7.30
C THR A 251 13.34 2.03 6.83
N HIS A 252 12.84 1.69 5.67
CA HIS A 252 12.91 0.36 5.09
C HIS A 252 13.16 0.44 3.59
N THR A 253 13.74 -0.60 3.04
CA THR A 253 13.71 -0.87 1.61
C THR A 253 12.62 -1.89 1.33
N ASP A 254 11.89 -1.68 0.25
CA ASP A 254 10.84 -2.56 -0.21
C ASP A 254 11.45 -3.67 -1.06
N CYS A 255 11.66 -4.82 -0.44
CA CYS A 255 12.03 -6.05 -1.13
C CYS A 255 10.77 -6.67 -1.74
N TYR A 256 10.81 -7.05 -3.01
CA TYR A 256 9.68 -7.71 -3.66
C TYR A 256 9.97 -9.17 -3.95
N VAL A 257 9.01 -10.03 -3.66
CA VAL A 257 8.97 -11.41 -4.14
C VAL A 257 7.95 -11.47 -5.27
N ILE A 258 8.42 -11.75 -6.48
CA ILE A 258 7.59 -11.71 -7.69
C ILE A 258 7.47 -13.12 -8.27
N GLY A 259 6.25 -13.49 -8.67
CA GLY A 259 5.86 -14.79 -9.19
C GLY A 259 4.76 -15.44 -8.33
N TYR A 260 4.13 -16.46 -8.86
CA TYR A 260 3.01 -17.14 -8.20
C TYR A 260 3.47 -18.33 -7.36
N ALA A 261 2.68 -18.70 -6.35
CA ALA A 261 2.95 -19.84 -5.50
C ALA A 261 3.02 -21.15 -6.31
N GLY A 262 4.01 -21.99 -6.02
CA GLY A 262 4.28 -23.25 -6.74
C GLY A 262 5.04 -23.08 -8.06
N GLY A 263 5.31 -21.83 -8.49
CA GLY A 263 6.06 -21.51 -9.71
C GLY A 263 7.42 -20.88 -9.45
N PRO A 264 8.14 -20.48 -10.53
CA PRO A 264 9.37 -19.74 -10.42
C PRO A 264 9.12 -18.35 -9.83
N ARG A 265 9.98 -17.92 -8.89
CA ARG A 265 9.92 -16.59 -8.28
C ARG A 265 11.28 -15.91 -8.32
N ILE A 266 11.27 -14.59 -8.31
CA ILE A 266 12.46 -13.76 -8.10
C ILE A 266 12.34 -12.96 -6.82
N ILE A 267 13.48 -12.64 -6.21
CA ILE A 267 13.57 -11.69 -5.11
C ILE A 267 14.25 -10.43 -5.65
N VAL A 268 13.57 -9.29 -5.54
CA VAL A 268 14.08 -8.00 -6.00
C VAL A 268 14.52 -7.17 -4.80
N ASP A 269 15.74 -6.65 -4.83
CA ASP A 269 16.34 -5.79 -3.80
C ASP A 269 16.18 -6.35 -2.37
N PRO A 270 16.81 -7.48 -2.03
CA PRO A 270 16.70 -8.14 -0.72
C PRO A 270 17.18 -7.26 0.45
N ALA A 271 18.11 -6.34 0.23
CA ALA A 271 18.50 -5.24 1.12
C ALA A 271 18.98 -5.62 2.55
N ALA A 272 18.81 -6.88 2.96
CA ALA A 272 19.02 -7.31 4.34
C ALA A 272 20.49 -7.23 4.78
N LYS A 273 20.74 -6.54 5.90
CA LYS A 273 22.08 -6.39 6.47
C LYS A 273 22.11 -6.55 7.99
N SER A 274 21.14 -6.01 8.73
CA SER A 274 21.02 -6.18 10.17
C SER A 274 20.49 -7.58 10.50
N THR A 275 20.70 -8.03 11.74
CA THR A 275 20.15 -9.31 12.22
C THR A 275 18.64 -9.39 12.01
N GLU A 276 17.91 -8.33 12.39
CA GLU A 276 16.45 -8.23 12.20
C GLU A 276 16.07 -8.35 10.73
N ALA A 277 16.75 -7.62 9.83
CA ALA A 277 16.49 -7.66 8.40
C ALA A 277 16.72 -9.05 7.79
N LEU A 278 17.79 -9.74 8.23
CA LEU A 278 18.10 -11.11 7.80
C LEU A 278 17.07 -12.13 8.31
N GLU A 279 16.57 -11.98 9.53
CA GLU A 279 15.50 -12.81 10.09
C GLU A 279 14.20 -12.66 9.30
N ILE A 280 13.82 -11.42 8.94
CA ILE A 280 12.64 -11.13 8.11
C ILE A 280 12.80 -11.78 6.73
N LEU A 281 13.93 -11.58 6.08
CA LEU A 281 14.20 -12.20 4.77
C LEU A 281 14.19 -13.73 4.85
N GLN A 282 14.80 -14.31 5.87
CA GLN A 282 14.82 -15.76 6.09
C GLN A 282 13.41 -16.33 6.27
N ALA A 283 12.57 -15.67 7.04
CA ALA A 283 11.17 -16.08 7.22
C ALA A 283 10.41 -16.08 5.89
N LYS A 284 10.58 -15.02 5.07
CA LYS A 284 9.95 -14.95 3.75
C LYS A 284 10.47 -16.01 2.78
N VAL A 285 11.78 -16.25 2.75
CA VAL A 285 12.37 -17.32 1.91
C VAL A 285 11.83 -18.69 2.30
N ALA A 286 11.71 -18.98 3.60
CA ALA A 286 11.12 -20.22 4.09
C ALA A 286 9.66 -20.38 3.66
N GLU A 287 8.88 -19.31 3.69
CA GLU A 287 7.48 -19.28 3.20
C GLU A 287 7.42 -19.57 1.69
N VAL A 288 8.27 -18.91 0.89
CA VAL A 288 8.36 -19.13 -0.56
C VAL A 288 8.70 -20.59 -0.87
N GLN A 289 9.67 -21.19 -0.17
CA GLN A 289 10.04 -22.58 -0.34
C GLN A 289 8.94 -23.53 0.10
N ALA A 290 8.25 -23.24 1.21
CA ALA A 290 7.12 -24.04 1.70
C ALA A 290 5.93 -24.03 0.72
N SER A 291 5.77 -22.99 -0.09
CA SER A 291 4.76 -22.93 -1.16
C SER A 291 5.10 -23.80 -2.39
N GLY A 292 6.24 -24.50 -2.39
CA GLY A 292 6.74 -25.28 -3.53
C GLY A 292 7.35 -24.44 -4.64
N SER A 293 7.59 -23.15 -4.38
CA SER A 293 8.22 -22.24 -5.35
C SER A 293 9.73 -22.36 -5.38
N GLU A 294 10.33 -22.11 -6.55
CA GLU A 294 11.78 -21.99 -6.75
C GLU A 294 12.18 -20.52 -6.87
N ILE A 295 13.19 -20.08 -6.13
CA ILE A 295 13.79 -18.75 -6.30
C ILE A 295 14.82 -18.86 -7.42
N ILE A 296 14.47 -18.42 -8.62
CA ILE A 296 15.28 -18.55 -9.82
C ILE A 296 16.32 -17.46 -9.99
N ALA A 297 16.14 -16.30 -9.36
CA ALA A 297 17.12 -15.22 -9.37
C ALA A 297 16.90 -14.22 -8.22
N THR A 298 18.00 -13.55 -7.84
CA THR A 298 17.97 -12.27 -7.12
C THR A 298 18.17 -11.16 -8.15
N VAL A 299 17.25 -10.22 -8.20
CA VAL A 299 17.32 -9.08 -9.14
C VAL A 299 17.65 -7.82 -8.35
N PHE A 300 18.63 -7.02 -8.83
CA PHE A 300 18.88 -5.70 -8.27
C PHE A 300 18.44 -4.62 -9.24
N THR A 301 17.63 -3.69 -8.73
CA THR A 301 17.23 -2.49 -9.50
C THR A 301 18.41 -1.58 -9.75
N HIS A 302 19.32 -1.46 -8.78
CA HIS A 302 20.51 -0.64 -8.88
C HIS A 302 21.55 -0.96 -7.78
N LYS A 303 22.68 -0.27 -7.83
CA LYS A 303 23.91 -0.57 -7.06
C LYS A 303 23.97 -0.03 -5.63
N HIS A 304 22.96 0.69 -5.13
CA HIS A 304 23.06 1.31 -3.81
C HIS A 304 23.02 0.28 -2.67
N PRO A 305 23.78 0.51 -1.58
CA PRO A 305 23.97 -0.47 -0.51
C PRO A 305 22.68 -0.83 0.24
N ASP A 306 21.73 0.08 0.32
CA ASP A 306 20.42 -0.13 0.95
C ASP A 306 19.45 -0.97 0.10
N HIS A 307 19.82 -1.30 -1.15
CA HIS A 307 19.14 -2.28 -2.00
C HIS A 307 19.89 -3.63 -2.05
N ILE A 308 21.22 -3.58 -2.06
CA ILE A 308 22.05 -4.79 -2.14
C ILE A 308 22.08 -5.55 -0.80
N GLY A 309 22.24 -4.86 0.31
CA GLY A 309 22.39 -5.48 1.63
C GLY A 309 23.76 -6.18 1.84
N ASP A 310 23.80 -7.19 2.70
CA ASP A 310 24.96 -8.04 2.95
C ASP A 310 24.84 -9.37 2.16
N LEU A 311 25.36 -9.39 0.96
CA LEU A 311 25.31 -10.57 0.08
C LEU A 311 25.91 -11.82 0.70
N SER A 312 26.96 -11.69 1.54
CA SER A 312 27.57 -12.82 2.23
C SER A 312 26.64 -13.44 3.27
N ALA A 313 25.84 -12.64 3.94
CA ALA A 313 24.83 -13.10 4.88
C ALA A 313 23.59 -13.64 4.13
N ILE A 314 23.12 -12.94 3.11
CA ILE A 314 21.96 -13.32 2.28
C ILE A 314 22.19 -14.68 1.60
N SER A 315 23.41 -14.95 1.07
CA SER A 315 23.74 -16.23 0.43
C SER A 315 23.71 -17.45 1.37
N LYS A 316 23.68 -17.25 2.69
CA LYS A 316 23.46 -18.30 3.69
C LYS A 316 21.99 -18.63 3.90
N ILE A 317 21.10 -17.72 3.54
CA ILE A 317 19.64 -17.89 3.63
C ILE A 317 19.13 -18.64 2.40
N TYR A 318 19.51 -18.16 1.19
CA TYR A 318 19.20 -18.83 -0.07
C TYR A 318 20.29 -18.56 -1.08
N GLN A 319 20.35 -19.39 -2.12
CA GLN A 319 21.28 -19.24 -3.24
C GLN A 319 20.52 -19.17 -4.54
N ALA A 320 20.75 -18.11 -5.29
CA ALA A 320 20.21 -17.89 -6.63
C ALA A 320 21.18 -17.04 -7.43
N PRO A 321 21.23 -17.16 -8.78
CA PRO A 321 22.02 -16.26 -9.63
C PRO A 321 21.54 -14.81 -9.47
N ILE A 322 22.47 -13.87 -9.65
CA ILE A 322 22.18 -12.45 -9.59
C ILE A 322 21.93 -11.92 -11.00
N PHE A 323 20.79 -11.28 -11.18
CA PHE A 323 20.42 -10.59 -12.42
C PHE A 323 20.43 -9.08 -12.16
N ALA A 324 21.25 -8.33 -12.86
CA ALA A 324 21.34 -6.87 -12.71
C ALA A 324 22.00 -6.23 -13.92
N SER A 325 21.99 -4.89 -13.98
CA SER A 325 22.79 -4.16 -14.96
C SER A 325 24.28 -4.41 -14.78
N ARG A 326 25.07 -4.13 -15.83
CA ARG A 326 26.54 -4.24 -15.79
C ARG A 326 27.14 -3.40 -14.67
N GLU A 327 26.62 -2.19 -14.48
CA GLU A 327 27.09 -1.23 -13.48
C GLU A 327 26.85 -1.76 -12.06
N THR A 328 25.69 -2.37 -11.82
CA THR A 328 25.37 -2.98 -10.53
C THR A 328 26.24 -4.22 -10.27
N LEU A 329 26.39 -5.11 -11.26
CA LEU A 329 27.27 -6.28 -11.12
C LEU A 329 28.73 -5.89 -10.90
N SER A 330 29.20 -4.74 -11.39
CA SER A 330 30.58 -4.29 -11.21
C SER A 330 30.98 -3.98 -9.77
N VAL A 331 30.02 -3.74 -8.89
CA VAL A 331 30.25 -3.36 -7.48
C VAL A 331 30.01 -4.49 -6.48
N ILE A 332 29.60 -5.67 -6.95
CA ILE A 332 29.33 -6.84 -6.13
C ILE A 332 30.19 -8.04 -6.54
N PRO A 333 30.42 -9.02 -5.65
CA PRO A 333 31.07 -10.29 -6.02
C PRO A 333 30.26 -11.00 -7.12
N GLN A 334 30.89 -11.40 -8.20
CA GLN A 334 30.23 -12.05 -9.34
C GLN A 334 30.43 -13.56 -9.31
N CYS A 335 29.45 -14.30 -9.82
CA CYS A 335 29.47 -15.72 -10.10
C CYS A 335 29.25 -15.99 -11.60
N ASP A 336 29.68 -17.15 -12.10
CA ASP A 336 29.50 -17.54 -13.50
C ASP A 336 28.03 -17.70 -13.91
N THR A 337 27.13 -17.85 -12.94
CA THR A 337 25.68 -17.98 -13.14
C THR A 337 24.96 -16.65 -13.19
N ASP A 338 25.64 -15.54 -12.87
CA ASP A 338 25.03 -14.20 -12.87
C ASP A 338 24.74 -13.72 -14.30
N ARG A 339 23.67 -12.95 -14.45
CA ARG A 339 23.23 -12.46 -15.75
C ARG A 339 23.21 -10.93 -15.80
N ILE A 340 23.88 -10.37 -16.81
CA ILE A 340 23.73 -8.95 -17.14
C ILE A 340 22.38 -8.77 -17.82
N LEU A 341 21.58 -7.84 -17.28
CA LEU A 341 20.30 -7.44 -17.85
C LEU A 341 20.47 -6.19 -18.72
N PHE A 342 19.74 -6.17 -19.84
CA PHE A 342 19.68 -5.08 -20.80
C PHE A 342 18.23 -4.66 -21.05
N GLU A 343 18.04 -3.48 -21.65
CA GLU A 343 16.74 -3.00 -22.11
C GLU A 343 16.03 -4.07 -22.96
N GLY A 344 14.79 -4.39 -22.59
CA GLY A 344 13.95 -5.35 -23.30
C GLY A 344 14.18 -6.82 -22.96
N ASP A 345 15.13 -7.15 -22.07
CA ASP A 345 15.27 -8.51 -21.57
C ASP A 345 14.01 -8.93 -20.82
N GLU A 346 13.65 -10.19 -20.95
CA GLU A 346 12.51 -10.78 -20.24
C GLU A 346 12.99 -11.75 -19.15
N ILE A 347 12.33 -11.68 -17.99
CA ILE A 347 12.39 -12.67 -16.91
C ILE A 347 11.07 -13.43 -16.93
N ASP A 348 11.14 -14.70 -17.30
CA ASP A 348 9.97 -15.58 -17.43
C ASP A 348 9.67 -16.24 -16.06
N LEU A 349 8.50 -15.97 -15.51
CA LEU A 349 8.01 -16.52 -14.24
C LEU A 349 6.85 -17.52 -14.46
N GLY A 350 6.75 -18.11 -15.65
CA GLY A 350 5.75 -19.08 -16.04
C GLY A 350 4.44 -18.42 -16.48
N GLU A 351 3.63 -17.99 -15.54
CA GLU A 351 2.34 -17.35 -15.86
C GLU A 351 2.49 -15.89 -16.32
N GLU A 352 3.57 -15.24 -15.95
CA GLU A 352 3.84 -13.83 -16.26
C GLU A 352 5.32 -13.63 -16.63
N LYS A 353 5.56 -12.68 -17.52
CA LYS A 353 6.90 -12.20 -17.85
C LYS A 353 7.08 -10.77 -17.39
N TRP A 354 8.27 -10.48 -16.88
CA TRP A 354 8.67 -9.15 -16.51
C TRP A 354 9.76 -8.65 -17.43
N THR A 355 9.55 -7.50 -18.06
CA THR A 355 10.48 -6.89 -19.01
C THR A 355 11.35 -5.87 -18.29
N VAL A 356 12.65 -5.93 -18.57
CA VAL A 356 13.65 -4.98 -18.05
C VAL A 356 13.57 -3.68 -18.83
N TRP A 357 13.51 -2.56 -18.11
CA TRP A 357 13.60 -1.21 -18.65
C TRP A 357 14.79 -0.50 -18.01
N GLU A 358 15.76 -0.09 -18.83
CA GLU A 358 16.85 0.76 -18.37
C GLU A 358 16.34 2.17 -18.09
N THR A 359 16.51 2.61 -16.85
CA THR A 359 16.05 3.92 -16.37
C THR A 359 17.15 4.63 -15.59
N PRO A 360 18.30 4.90 -16.27
CA PRO A 360 19.40 5.60 -15.62
C PRO A 360 18.98 7.02 -15.20
N GLY A 361 19.82 7.65 -14.38
CA GLY A 361 19.60 9.03 -13.95
C GLY A 361 19.61 9.22 -12.44
N HIS A 362 18.96 8.36 -11.65
CA HIS A 362 19.22 8.27 -10.22
C HIS A 362 20.67 7.80 -9.97
N CYS A 363 21.06 6.75 -10.65
CA CYS A 363 22.44 6.31 -10.82
C CYS A 363 22.61 5.57 -12.15
N PRO A 364 23.86 5.37 -12.65
CA PRO A 364 24.12 4.54 -13.82
C PRO A 364 23.69 3.10 -13.58
N GLY A 365 23.09 2.49 -14.60
CA GLY A 365 22.65 1.11 -14.57
C GLY A 365 21.42 0.84 -13.73
N HIS A 366 20.65 1.87 -13.35
CA HIS A 366 19.35 1.69 -12.72
C HIS A 366 18.38 1.05 -13.73
N ILE A 367 17.64 0.03 -13.29
CA ILE A 367 16.61 -0.66 -14.08
C ILE A 367 15.27 -0.69 -13.35
N CYS A 368 14.20 -0.77 -14.11
CA CYS A 368 12.86 -1.11 -13.66
C CYS A 368 12.46 -2.47 -14.22
N LEU A 369 11.53 -3.14 -13.55
CA LEU A 369 10.85 -4.32 -14.07
C LEU A 369 9.40 -3.97 -14.39
N VAL A 370 8.96 -4.24 -15.61
CA VAL A 370 7.62 -3.93 -16.12
C VAL A 370 6.87 -5.22 -16.35
N GLY A 371 5.76 -5.40 -15.65
CA GLY A 371 4.86 -6.54 -15.77
C GLY A 371 3.39 -6.12 -15.84
N ARG A 372 2.50 -7.10 -15.94
CA ARG A 372 1.04 -6.86 -15.97
C ARG A 372 0.53 -6.20 -14.69
N ALA A 373 1.09 -6.56 -13.54
CA ALA A 373 0.75 -6.00 -12.24
C ALA A 373 1.09 -4.49 -12.14
N GLY A 374 2.15 -4.04 -12.82
CA GLY A 374 2.66 -2.68 -12.76
C GLY A 374 4.17 -2.63 -12.99
N ILE A 375 4.84 -1.67 -12.34
CA ILE A 375 6.27 -1.43 -12.48
C ILE A 375 6.96 -1.51 -11.12
N VAL A 376 7.98 -2.36 -10.99
CA VAL A 376 8.95 -2.25 -9.89
C VAL A 376 9.96 -1.19 -10.29
N SER A 377 9.93 -0.06 -9.60
CA SER A 377 10.59 1.17 -10.06
C SER A 377 11.89 1.50 -9.34
N GLY A 378 12.29 0.69 -8.34
CA GLY A 378 13.43 1.06 -7.51
C GLY A 378 13.35 2.52 -7.07
N ASP A 379 14.43 3.25 -7.20
CA ASP A 379 14.55 4.65 -6.80
C ASP A 379 14.27 5.66 -7.93
N ASN A 380 13.23 5.39 -8.74
CA ASN A 380 12.72 6.39 -9.69
C ASN A 380 11.67 7.33 -9.07
N ALA A 381 10.79 6.82 -8.22
CA ALA A 381 9.76 7.64 -7.58
C ALA A 381 9.34 7.05 -6.24
N VAL A 382 9.04 7.92 -5.27
CA VAL A 382 8.49 7.58 -3.96
C VAL A 382 7.30 8.48 -3.64
N VAL A 383 6.36 8.01 -2.83
CA VAL A 383 5.17 8.79 -2.45
C VAL A 383 5.55 9.93 -1.49
N PHE A 384 6.48 9.67 -0.57
CA PHE A 384 6.91 10.62 0.46
C PHE A 384 8.39 10.91 0.33
N GLY A 385 8.74 12.20 0.46
CA GLY A 385 10.10 12.66 0.24
C GLY A 385 10.39 12.96 -1.24
N THR A 386 11.61 12.76 -1.66
CA THR A 386 12.05 12.98 -3.03
C THR A 386 13.23 12.06 -3.33
N ILE A 387 13.30 11.58 -4.55
CA ILE A 387 14.47 10.85 -5.02
C ILE A 387 15.65 11.80 -5.14
N LEU A 388 16.78 11.39 -4.59
CA LEU A 388 18.06 12.05 -4.77
C LEU A 388 18.62 11.69 -6.16
N VAL A 389 19.05 12.70 -6.90
CA VAL A 389 19.85 12.54 -8.13
C VAL A 389 21.19 13.20 -7.83
N PRO A 390 22.21 12.43 -7.38
CA PRO A 390 23.48 12.98 -6.96
C PRO A 390 24.28 13.50 -8.15
N SER A 391 24.97 14.62 -7.98
CA SER A 391 25.76 15.23 -9.07
C SER A 391 26.98 14.40 -9.50
N ALA A 392 27.46 13.52 -8.62
CA ALA A 392 28.62 12.68 -8.89
C ALA A 392 28.28 11.38 -9.67
N ASP A 393 27.05 10.87 -9.50
CA ASP A 393 26.65 9.55 -9.98
C ASP A 393 25.30 9.56 -10.71
N GLY A 394 24.56 10.67 -10.68
CA GLY A 394 23.28 10.82 -11.33
C GLY A 394 23.30 11.77 -12.53
N ASP A 395 22.29 11.65 -13.40
CA ASP A 395 22.00 12.57 -14.48
C ASP A 395 20.53 12.98 -14.48
N MET A 396 20.29 14.27 -14.33
CA MET A 396 18.93 14.81 -14.23
C MET A 396 18.15 14.69 -15.55
N ASN A 397 18.80 14.74 -16.70
CA ASN A 397 18.11 14.63 -18.00
C ASN A 397 17.70 13.18 -18.27
N GLU A 398 18.60 12.23 -18.00
CA GLU A 398 18.29 10.80 -18.07
C GLU A 398 17.16 10.44 -17.10
N TYR A 399 17.23 10.94 -15.85
CA TYR A 399 16.20 10.73 -14.85
C TYR A 399 14.83 11.23 -15.30
N LEU A 400 14.74 12.47 -15.83
CA LEU A 400 13.49 13.02 -16.34
C LEU A 400 12.97 12.24 -17.55
N SER A 401 13.83 11.84 -18.46
CA SER A 401 13.49 11.00 -19.62
C SER A 401 12.94 9.63 -19.17
N GLY A 402 13.57 9.02 -18.16
CA GLY A 402 13.09 7.78 -17.55
C GLY A 402 11.69 7.93 -16.97
N LEU A 403 11.43 9.00 -16.19
CA LEU A 403 10.12 9.28 -15.64
C LEU A 403 9.05 9.50 -16.72
N GLU A 404 9.38 10.20 -17.82
CA GLU A 404 8.47 10.39 -18.96
C GLU A 404 8.11 9.06 -19.61
N ARG A 405 9.09 8.20 -19.86
CA ARG A 405 8.88 6.85 -20.42
C ARG A 405 7.98 6.00 -19.50
N LEU A 406 8.24 5.98 -18.20
CA LEU A 406 7.43 5.22 -17.21
C LEU A 406 6.00 5.76 -17.15
N ARG A 407 5.82 7.09 -17.19
CA ARG A 407 4.47 7.71 -17.23
C ARG A 407 3.69 7.31 -18.48
N ASP A 408 4.36 7.30 -19.63
CA ASP A 408 3.71 7.05 -20.94
C ASP A 408 3.26 5.60 -21.10
N LEU A 409 3.79 4.67 -20.29
CA LEU A 409 3.27 3.30 -20.15
C LEU A 409 1.88 3.26 -19.49
N ASN A 410 1.49 4.34 -18.81
CA ASN A 410 0.26 4.40 -18.00
C ASN A 410 0.07 3.17 -17.09
N PRO A 411 1.04 2.88 -16.23
CA PRO A 411 1.06 1.65 -15.46
C PRO A 411 -0.08 1.60 -14.44
N ARG A 412 -0.57 0.39 -14.18
CA ARG A 412 -1.65 0.14 -13.22
C ARG A 412 -1.24 0.51 -11.78
N LEU A 413 -0.06 0.05 -11.38
CA LEU A 413 0.55 0.31 -10.06
C LEU A 413 2.05 0.58 -10.26
N LEU A 414 2.66 1.23 -9.26
CA LEU A 414 4.11 1.37 -9.21
C LEU A 414 4.58 0.92 -7.82
N PHE A 415 5.57 0.06 -7.82
CA PHE A 415 6.18 -0.56 -6.65
C PHE A 415 7.57 0.08 -6.44
N PRO A 416 7.68 1.08 -5.55
CA PRO A 416 8.93 1.82 -5.34
C PRO A 416 9.93 1.04 -4.51
N GLY A 417 11.19 1.48 -4.50
CA GLY A 417 12.22 0.94 -3.60
C GLY A 417 12.01 1.31 -2.14
N HIS A 418 11.24 2.38 -1.87
CA HIS A 418 10.95 2.87 -0.52
C HIS A 418 9.53 3.41 -0.40
N GLY A 419 8.89 3.11 0.75
CA GLY A 419 7.58 3.65 1.10
C GLY A 419 6.41 2.90 0.46
N PRO A 420 5.18 3.44 0.50
CA PRO A 420 4.02 2.70 0.06
C PRO A 420 3.93 2.61 -1.47
N MET A 421 3.32 1.51 -1.95
CA MET A 421 2.90 1.32 -3.33
C MET A 421 2.11 2.54 -3.86
N VAL A 422 2.30 2.87 -5.14
CA VAL A 422 1.65 3.99 -5.82
C VAL A 422 0.42 3.49 -6.57
N ALA A 423 -0.76 3.88 -6.12
CA ALA A 423 -2.03 3.48 -6.72
C ALA A 423 -2.38 4.28 -7.99
N ASN A 424 -1.85 5.49 -8.13
CA ASN A 424 -1.99 6.34 -9.33
C ASN A 424 -0.61 6.80 -9.82
N PRO A 425 0.14 5.92 -10.53
CA PRO A 425 1.49 6.22 -10.99
C PRO A 425 1.56 7.43 -11.91
N THR A 426 0.66 7.54 -12.87
CA THR A 426 0.64 8.64 -13.85
C THR A 426 0.53 10.01 -13.17
N ARG A 427 -0.31 10.12 -12.12
CA ARG A 427 -0.43 11.34 -11.32
C ARG A 427 0.88 11.66 -10.57
N LEU A 428 1.48 10.65 -9.93
CA LEU A 428 2.74 10.84 -9.20
C LEU A 428 3.87 11.27 -10.14
N LEU A 429 4.06 10.57 -11.25
CA LEU A 429 5.12 10.84 -12.22
C LEU A 429 4.97 12.23 -12.86
N ASN A 430 3.73 12.65 -13.19
CA ASN A 430 3.46 14.01 -13.64
C ASN A 430 3.83 15.06 -12.58
N ASN A 431 3.53 14.81 -11.30
CA ASN A 431 3.91 15.71 -10.21
C ASN A 431 5.43 15.83 -10.10
N TYR A 432 6.17 14.71 -10.19
CA TYR A 432 7.63 14.72 -10.22
C TYR A 432 8.19 15.55 -11.38
N LEU A 433 7.74 15.28 -12.60
CA LEU A 433 8.16 16.00 -13.80
C LEU A 433 7.91 17.51 -13.69
N ASN A 434 6.69 17.90 -13.28
CA ASN A 434 6.30 19.30 -13.13
C ASN A 434 7.11 20.00 -12.04
N HIS A 435 7.31 19.36 -10.90
CA HIS A 435 8.10 19.91 -9.78
C HIS A 435 9.57 20.13 -10.18
N ARG A 436 10.20 19.13 -10.84
CA ARG A 436 11.59 19.22 -11.30
C ARG A 436 11.76 20.31 -12.35
N LYS A 437 10.87 20.36 -13.37
CA LYS A 437 10.87 21.42 -14.40
C LYS A 437 10.69 22.83 -13.80
N ALA A 438 9.78 22.98 -12.82
CA ALA A 438 9.58 24.25 -12.14
C ALA A 438 10.77 24.67 -11.27
N ARG A 439 11.43 23.70 -10.60
CA ARG A 439 12.65 23.95 -9.83
C ARG A 439 13.81 24.37 -10.74
N HIS A 440 14.01 23.66 -11.84
CA HIS A 440 15.04 24.01 -12.85
C HIS A 440 14.85 25.43 -13.39
N SER A 441 13.60 25.80 -13.76
CA SER A 441 13.29 27.16 -14.24
C SER A 441 13.57 28.23 -13.21
N ARG A 442 13.31 27.96 -11.90
CA ARG A 442 13.63 28.90 -10.81
C ARG A 442 15.13 29.12 -10.65
N VAL A 443 15.91 28.02 -10.71
CA VAL A 443 17.38 28.09 -10.65
C VAL A 443 17.95 28.89 -11.81
N LEU A 444 17.52 28.64 -13.05
CA LEU A 444 17.94 29.37 -14.23
C LEU A 444 17.65 30.88 -14.11
N LYS A 445 16.45 31.25 -13.64
CA LYS A 445 16.09 32.65 -13.40
C LYS A 445 17.01 33.30 -12.35
N ALA A 446 17.29 32.62 -11.24
CA ALA A 446 18.17 33.15 -10.19
C ALA A 446 19.59 33.36 -10.70
N VAL A 447 20.16 32.39 -11.44
CA VAL A 447 21.49 32.48 -12.04
C VAL A 447 21.57 33.62 -13.06
N SER A 448 20.57 33.74 -13.94
CA SER A 448 20.50 34.83 -14.93
C SER A 448 20.47 36.21 -14.26
N TYR A 449 19.72 36.34 -13.15
CA TYR A 449 19.67 37.61 -12.39
C TYR A 449 21.00 37.94 -11.74
N THR A 450 21.71 36.96 -11.19
CA THR A 450 23.03 37.15 -10.52
C THR A 450 24.10 37.60 -11.51
N HIS A 451 24.09 37.09 -12.74
CA HIS A 451 25.03 37.52 -13.77
C HIS A 451 24.76 38.93 -14.30
N LEU A 452 23.52 39.41 -14.25
CA LEU A 452 23.16 40.79 -14.66
C LEU A 452 23.48 41.82 -13.59
N THR A 453 23.71 41.44 -12.34
CA THR A 453 23.93 42.34 -11.19
C THR A 453 25.37 42.40 -10.69
N LEU A 454 26.31 41.65 -11.27
CA LEU A 454 27.73 41.80 -10.93
C LEU A 454 28.22 43.13 -11.46
N PRO A 455 28.75 44.06 -10.60
CA PRO A 455 29.33 45.29 -11.06
C PRO A 455 30.59 44.96 -11.87
N THR A 456 30.63 45.45 -13.10
CA THR A 456 31.88 45.51 -13.85
C THR A 456 32.79 46.52 -13.17
N ASN A 457 33.64 46.05 -12.23
CA ASN A 457 34.75 46.85 -11.78
C ASN A 457 35.72 46.98 -12.97
N ARG A 458 35.49 48.01 -13.75
CA ARG A 458 36.52 48.67 -14.54
C ARG A 458 37.06 49.79 -13.67
N GLU A 459 38.08 49.52 -12.93
CA GLU A 459 38.99 50.57 -12.48
C GLU A 459 40.19 50.56 -13.39
N VAL A 460 40.44 51.73 -13.92
CA VAL A 460 41.55 52.21 -14.69
C VAL A 460 42.81 52.28 -13.83
#